data_fda32adddae9dbdc52c8e23e7805a5ef
#
_entry.id   fda32adddae9dbdc52c8e23e7805a5ef
#
_cell.length_a   1.000
_cell.length_b   1.000
_cell.length_c   1.000
_cell.angle_alpha   90.00
_cell.angle_beta   90.00
_cell.angle_gamma   90.00
#
_symmetry.space_group_name_H-M   'P 1'
#
loop_
_entity.id
_entity.type
_entity.pdbx_description
1 polymer ?
#
loop_
_entity_poly.entity_id
_entity_poly.type
_entity_poly.pdbx_seq_one_letter_code
_entity_poly.pdbx_strand_id
1 'polypeptide(L)'
;AVLEYLQKPIPETLLVLVQGAASEAKDDKPDTDLAKHAYTIAFAELTVEEATRWVAREAKSMGIAFAPGAEAHLLRTVGTDLGALRSELQKLHGLADEGPVTLERLGDMVGVRHGETPYDWRNAVMNGDTATALRLTPVVLSQTGVSSVRLAQLLGTALVATAATRAHYDRKVRG
;
A
#
# COMPACT_ATOMS: atom_id res chain seq x y z
N ALA A 1 0.30 19.96 -30.29
CA ALA A 1 1.61 20.43 -29.80
C ALA A 1 2.57 19.27 -29.47
N VAL A 2 2.29 18.40 -28.45
CA VAL A 2 3.23 17.32 -28.07
C VAL A 2 3.40 16.30 -29.19
N LEU A 3 2.32 15.77 -29.77
CA LEU A 3 2.38 14.81 -30.88
C LEU A 3 3.08 15.39 -32.12
N GLU A 4 2.92 16.67 -32.39
CA GLU A 4 3.60 17.35 -33.48
C GLU A 4 5.12 17.43 -33.24
N TYR A 5 5.53 17.72 -32.00
CA TYR A 5 6.94 17.72 -31.61
C TYR A 5 7.55 16.30 -31.74
N LEU A 6 6.81 15.26 -31.36
CA LEU A 6 7.28 13.87 -31.45
C LEU A 6 7.49 13.37 -32.89
N GLN A 7 6.88 14.03 -33.89
CA GLN A 7 7.12 13.73 -35.30
C GLN A 7 8.47 14.25 -35.81
N LYS A 8 9.00 15.32 -35.20
CA LYS A 8 10.32 15.92 -35.53
C LYS A 8 11.03 16.34 -34.24
N PRO A 9 11.44 15.38 -33.40
CA PRO A 9 12.11 15.70 -32.16
C PRO A 9 13.50 16.29 -32.40
N ILE A 10 13.92 17.17 -31.52
CA ILE A 10 15.29 17.69 -31.49
C ILE A 10 16.20 16.60 -30.94
N PRO A 11 17.26 16.15 -31.67
CA PRO A 11 18.07 14.99 -31.28
C PRO A 11 18.74 15.11 -29.90
N GLU A 12 19.06 16.31 -29.45
CA GLU A 12 19.73 16.60 -28.19
C GLU A 12 18.76 16.73 -27.01
N THR A 13 17.44 16.51 -27.22
CA THR A 13 16.44 16.68 -26.20
C THR A 13 15.89 15.34 -25.73
N LEU A 14 15.94 15.10 -24.42
CA LEU A 14 15.21 14.02 -23.76
C LEU A 14 13.87 14.56 -23.23
N LEU A 15 12.77 14.13 -23.84
CA LEU A 15 11.42 14.46 -23.36
C LEU A 15 10.87 13.31 -22.51
N VAL A 16 10.59 13.58 -21.24
CA VAL A 16 9.96 12.64 -20.32
C VAL A 16 8.52 13.09 -20.05
N LEU A 17 7.57 12.25 -20.43
CA LEU A 17 6.15 12.47 -20.17
C LEU A 17 5.72 11.54 -19.05
N VAL A 18 5.14 12.10 -17.99
CA VAL A 18 4.60 11.34 -16.86
C VAL A 18 3.09 11.40 -16.93
N GLN A 19 2.48 10.23 -17.09
CA GLN A 19 1.03 10.09 -17.01
C GLN A 19 0.70 9.45 -15.64
N GLY A 20 0.01 10.20 -14.78
CA GLY A 20 -0.53 9.66 -13.52
C GLY A 20 -1.84 8.92 -13.79
N ALA A 21 -2.16 7.94 -12.96
CA ALA A 21 -3.48 7.36 -12.91
C ALA A 21 -4.50 8.47 -12.60
N ALA A 22 -5.44 8.71 -13.51
CA ALA A 22 -6.59 9.54 -13.17
C ALA A 22 -7.38 8.77 -12.10
N SER A 23 -7.63 9.38 -10.96
CA SER A 23 -8.07 8.77 -9.70
C SER A 23 -9.34 7.91 -9.75
N GLU A 24 -9.99 7.74 -10.90
CA GLU A 24 -11.23 6.96 -11.09
C GLU A 24 -11.38 6.30 -12.47
N ALA A 25 -10.43 6.44 -13.39
CA ALA A 25 -10.54 5.83 -14.71
C ALA A 25 -10.04 4.38 -14.67
N LYS A 26 -10.92 3.46 -14.99
CA LYS A 26 -10.66 2.02 -15.12
C LYS A 26 -9.62 1.63 -16.18
N ASP A 27 -9.08 2.55 -16.93
CA ASP A 27 -8.12 2.33 -18.01
C ASP A 27 -6.83 3.15 -17.76
N ASP A 28 -5.95 2.60 -16.95
CA ASP A 28 -4.56 3.06 -16.78
C ASP A 28 -3.68 2.76 -18.01
N LYS A 29 -4.29 2.74 -19.20
CA LYS A 29 -3.52 2.52 -20.41
C LYS A 29 -2.84 3.83 -20.83
N PRO A 30 -1.58 3.75 -21.26
CA PRO A 30 -0.91 4.91 -21.82
C PRO A 30 -1.71 5.44 -23.02
N ASP A 31 -1.69 6.77 -23.20
CA ASP A 31 -2.23 7.38 -24.40
C ASP A 31 -1.68 6.67 -25.65
N THR A 32 -2.59 6.07 -26.43
CA THR A 32 -2.21 5.21 -27.54
C THR A 32 -1.45 5.94 -28.65
N ASP A 33 -1.68 7.24 -28.80
CA ASP A 33 -0.99 8.05 -29.81
C ASP A 33 0.40 8.48 -29.34
N LEU A 34 0.55 8.79 -28.06
CA LEU A 34 1.87 9.04 -27.45
C LEU A 34 2.71 7.77 -27.41
N ALA A 35 2.13 6.62 -27.07
CA ALA A 35 2.82 5.34 -27.00
C ALA A 35 3.39 4.85 -28.34
N LYS A 36 2.85 5.31 -29.48
CA LYS A 36 3.39 5.01 -30.83
C LYS A 36 4.73 5.71 -31.11
N HIS A 37 5.01 6.81 -30.43
CA HIS A 37 6.16 7.68 -30.69
C HIS A 37 7.14 7.73 -29.52
N ALA A 38 6.82 7.11 -28.38
CA ALA A 38 7.63 7.15 -27.17
C ALA A 38 7.85 5.75 -26.59
N TYR A 39 9.00 5.56 -25.94
CA TYR A 39 9.23 4.37 -25.15
C TYR A 39 8.43 4.45 -23.85
N THR A 40 7.50 3.53 -23.63
CA THR A 40 6.58 3.54 -22.49
C THR A 40 7.08 2.60 -21.40
N ILE A 41 7.20 3.12 -20.19
CA ILE A 41 7.51 2.34 -18.98
C ILE A 41 6.29 2.44 -18.06
N ALA A 42 5.68 1.30 -17.74
CA ALA A 42 4.58 1.24 -16.79
C ALA A 42 5.11 0.95 -15.37
N PHE A 43 4.66 1.76 -14.41
CA PHE A 43 4.90 1.57 -12.99
C PHE A 43 3.58 1.21 -12.31
N ALA A 44 3.28 -0.08 -12.26
CA ALA A 44 2.09 -0.57 -11.57
C ALA A 44 2.28 -0.54 -10.05
N GLU A 45 1.18 -0.42 -9.31
CA GLU A 45 1.19 -0.64 -7.87
C GLU A 45 1.65 -2.07 -7.56
N LEU A 46 2.44 -2.21 -6.49
CA LEU A 46 2.93 -3.52 -6.08
C LEU A 46 1.82 -4.33 -5.40
N THR A 47 1.81 -5.61 -5.68
CA THR A 47 1.08 -6.58 -4.86
C THR A 47 1.71 -6.69 -3.46
N VAL A 48 0.99 -7.26 -2.51
CA VAL A 48 1.52 -7.47 -1.15
C VAL A 48 2.77 -8.35 -1.17
N GLU A 49 2.81 -9.38 -2.02
CA GLU A 49 3.97 -10.28 -2.17
C GLU A 49 5.19 -9.56 -2.76
N GLU A 50 4.97 -8.66 -3.69
CA GLU A 50 6.04 -7.85 -4.29
C GLU A 50 6.57 -6.83 -3.29
N ALA A 51 5.68 -6.16 -2.55
CA ALA A 51 6.04 -5.24 -1.49
C ALA A 51 6.83 -5.95 -0.38
N THR A 52 6.44 -7.17 0.02
CA THR A 52 7.17 -7.99 1.00
C THR A 52 8.59 -8.25 0.52
N ARG A 53 8.76 -8.73 -0.71
CA ARG A 53 10.09 -8.99 -1.29
C ARG A 53 10.93 -7.72 -1.40
N TRP A 54 10.29 -6.60 -1.69
CA TRP A 54 10.96 -5.31 -1.78
C TRP A 54 11.45 -4.85 -0.40
N VAL A 55 10.59 -4.91 0.64
CA VAL A 55 10.95 -4.56 2.02
C VAL A 55 12.11 -5.41 2.51
N ALA A 56 12.05 -6.73 2.33
CA ALA A 56 13.12 -7.64 2.75
C ALA A 56 14.47 -7.28 2.09
N ARG A 57 14.47 -6.97 0.80
CA ARG A 57 15.68 -6.56 0.07
C ARG A 57 16.20 -5.20 0.54
N GLU A 58 15.33 -4.22 0.70
CA GLU A 58 15.70 -2.87 1.09
C GLU A 58 16.19 -2.84 2.55
N ALA A 59 15.52 -3.53 3.46
CA ALA A 59 15.94 -3.69 4.85
C ALA A 59 17.34 -4.31 4.95
N LYS A 60 17.57 -5.39 4.17
CA LYS A 60 18.90 -6.02 4.10
C LYS A 60 19.98 -5.04 3.60
N SER A 61 19.69 -4.22 2.60
CA SER A 61 20.63 -3.22 2.07
C SER A 61 20.95 -2.13 3.09
N MET A 62 20.01 -1.83 3.99
CA MET A 62 20.15 -0.87 5.08
C MET A 62 20.68 -1.48 6.39
N GLY A 63 20.99 -2.78 6.43
CA GLY A 63 21.44 -3.46 7.64
C GLY A 63 20.35 -3.65 8.70
N ILE A 64 19.09 -3.53 8.34
CA ILE A 64 17.96 -3.68 9.26
C ILE A 64 17.61 -5.19 9.35
N ALA A 65 17.64 -5.73 10.57
CA ALA A 65 17.12 -7.06 10.87
C ALA A 65 15.74 -6.95 11.53
N PHE A 66 14.76 -7.71 11.07
CA PHE A 66 13.45 -7.79 11.69
C PHE A 66 13.33 -9.02 12.59
N ALA A 67 12.75 -8.84 13.77
CA ALA A 67 12.27 -9.96 14.57
C ALA A 67 11.05 -10.62 13.90
N PRO A 68 10.73 -11.89 14.23
CA PRO A 68 9.59 -12.58 13.64
C PRO A 68 8.28 -11.77 13.72
N GLY A 69 7.61 -11.61 12.58
CA GLY A 69 6.35 -10.88 12.47
C GLY A 69 6.45 -9.36 12.33
N ALA A 70 7.60 -8.73 12.61
CA ALA A 70 7.76 -7.28 12.55
C ALA A 70 7.67 -6.75 11.11
N GLU A 71 8.29 -7.42 10.14
CA GLU A 71 8.18 -7.07 8.72
C GLU A 71 6.73 -7.12 8.20
N ALA A 72 6.01 -8.19 8.52
CA ALA A 72 4.61 -8.33 8.16
C ALA A 72 3.72 -7.27 8.84
N HIS A 73 4.08 -6.84 10.06
CA HIS A 73 3.38 -5.76 10.75
C HIS A 73 3.64 -4.41 10.07
N LEU A 74 4.87 -4.11 9.69
CA LEU A 74 5.21 -2.90 8.92
C LEU A 74 4.35 -2.79 7.65
N LEU A 75 4.29 -3.86 6.86
CA LEU A 75 3.50 -3.90 5.63
C LEU A 75 2.00 -3.73 5.87
N ARG A 76 1.45 -4.32 6.93
CA ARG A 76 0.04 -4.14 7.29
C ARG A 76 -0.28 -2.72 7.72
N THR A 77 0.67 -2.06 8.35
CA THR A 77 0.50 -0.70 8.88
C THR A 77 0.64 0.35 7.79
N VAL A 78 1.69 0.25 6.98
CA VAL A 78 2.06 1.24 5.96
C VAL A 78 1.35 0.97 4.64
N GLY A 79 1.08 -0.30 4.33
CA GLY A 79 0.54 -0.72 3.03
C GLY A 79 1.66 -0.99 2.02
N THR A 80 1.31 -0.91 0.71
CA THR A 80 2.22 -1.25 -0.40
C THR A 80 2.85 -0.03 -1.07
N ASP A 81 2.62 1.17 -0.55
CA ASP A 81 3.23 2.40 -1.07
C ASP A 81 4.74 2.41 -0.78
N LEU A 82 5.54 2.36 -1.84
CA LEU A 82 7.00 2.27 -1.74
C LEU A 82 7.64 3.50 -1.11
N GLY A 83 7.06 4.69 -1.34
CA GLY A 83 7.56 5.93 -0.76
C GLY A 83 7.39 5.94 0.76
N ALA A 84 6.20 5.56 1.22
CA ALA A 84 5.89 5.42 2.62
C ALA A 84 6.75 4.33 3.28
N LEU A 85 6.84 3.14 2.68
CA LEU A 85 7.67 2.04 3.17
C LEU A 85 9.14 2.43 3.28
N ARG A 86 9.69 3.12 2.28
CA ARG A 86 11.07 3.60 2.31
C ARG A 86 11.31 4.60 3.43
N SER A 87 10.38 5.52 3.65
CA SER A 87 10.45 6.50 4.72
C SER A 87 10.48 5.83 6.11
N GLU A 88 9.67 4.80 6.30
CA GLU A 88 9.68 4.03 7.55
C GLU A 88 10.98 3.22 7.71
N LEU A 89 11.48 2.57 6.65
CA LEU A 89 12.76 1.87 6.69
C LEU A 89 13.94 2.82 7.00
N GLN A 90 13.92 4.05 6.48
CA GLN A 90 14.94 5.04 6.79
C GLN A 90 14.94 5.43 8.27
N LYS A 91 13.77 5.56 8.90
CA LYS A 91 13.70 5.79 10.36
C LYS A 91 14.23 4.58 11.13
N LEU A 92 13.85 3.37 10.73
CA LEU A 92 14.33 2.14 11.37
C LEU A 92 15.84 1.93 11.21
N HIS A 93 16.43 2.35 10.10
CA HIS A 93 17.87 2.30 9.88
C HIS A 93 18.65 3.07 10.95
N GLY A 94 18.14 4.21 11.40
CA GLY A 94 18.75 4.98 12.50
C GLY A 94 18.85 4.22 13.82
N LEU A 95 18.14 3.09 13.97
CA LEU A 95 18.16 2.22 15.17
C LEU A 95 18.75 0.82 14.90
N ALA A 96 19.30 0.58 13.70
CA ALA A 96 19.78 -0.75 13.31
C ALA A 96 20.91 -1.27 14.24
N ASP A 97 21.71 -0.38 14.81
CA ASP A 97 22.79 -0.73 15.74
C ASP A 97 22.29 -1.25 17.10
N GLU A 98 21.05 -1.04 17.44
CA GLU A 98 20.46 -1.47 18.72
C GLU A 98 19.88 -2.90 18.68
N GLY A 99 20.08 -3.64 17.59
CA GLY A 99 19.62 -5.00 17.39
C GLY A 99 18.35 -5.13 16.53
N PRO A 100 17.76 -6.33 16.43
CA PRO A 100 16.60 -6.57 15.57
C PRO A 100 15.40 -5.68 15.91
N VAL A 101 14.71 -5.20 14.89
CA VAL A 101 13.46 -4.44 15.03
C VAL A 101 12.35 -5.37 15.49
N THR A 102 11.92 -5.19 16.74
CA THR A 102 10.79 -5.95 17.33
C THR A 102 9.46 -5.28 17.00
N LEU A 103 8.35 -6.01 17.22
CA LEU A 103 7.00 -5.45 17.10
C LEU A 103 6.77 -4.26 18.02
N GLU A 104 7.32 -4.27 19.23
CA GLU A 104 7.21 -3.19 20.20
C GLU A 104 7.93 -1.94 19.71
N ARG A 105 9.20 -2.06 19.31
CA ARG A 105 9.98 -0.96 18.75
C ARG A 105 9.35 -0.38 17.49
N LEU A 106 8.81 -1.25 16.62
CA LEU A 106 8.10 -0.82 15.43
C LEU A 106 6.85 0.01 15.80
N GLY A 107 6.09 -0.42 16.81
CA GLY A 107 4.91 0.28 17.31
C GLY A 107 5.22 1.67 17.83
N ASP A 108 6.34 1.82 18.56
CA ASP A 108 6.77 3.12 19.11
C ASP A 108 7.23 4.09 18.01
N MET A 109 7.80 3.59 16.93
CA MET A 109 8.35 4.42 15.84
C MET A 109 7.34 4.74 14.73
N VAL A 110 6.59 3.74 14.31
CA VAL A 110 5.58 3.89 13.25
C VAL A 110 4.28 4.46 13.81
N GLY A 111 4.19 4.57 15.14
CA GLY A 111 3.01 5.11 15.83
C GLY A 111 1.80 4.17 15.79
N VAL A 112 2.02 2.90 15.41
CA VAL A 112 0.94 1.91 15.33
C VAL A 112 1.33 0.65 16.08
N ARG A 113 0.71 0.44 17.23
CA ARG A 113 0.89 -0.77 18.03
C ARG A 113 0.27 -1.99 17.35
N HIS A 114 0.84 -3.16 17.63
CA HIS A 114 0.23 -4.41 17.21
C HIS A 114 -1.20 -4.52 17.76
N GLY A 115 -2.16 -4.82 16.88
CA GLY A 115 -3.57 -4.85 17.25
C GLY A 115 -4.30 -3.50 17.15
N GLU A 116 -3.62 -2.44 16.67
CA GLU A 116 -4.18 -1.09 16.52
C GLU A 116 -4.10 -0.58 15.08
N THR A 117 -4.03 -1.49 14.11
CA THR A 117 -4.00 -1.12 12.69
C THR A 117 -5.40 -0.81 12.14
N PRO A 118 -5.53 -0.08 11.02
CA PRO A 118 -6.79 0.05 10.29
C PRO A 118 -7.43 -1.30 9.92
N TYR A 119 -6.60 -2.33 9.68
CA TYR A 119 -7.07 -3.69 9.40
C TYR A 119 -7.63 -4.38 10.64
N ASP A 120 -7.04 -4.14 11.83
CA ASP A 120 -7.57 -4.68 13.09
C ASP A 120 -8.93 -4.03 13.40
N TRP A 121 -9.06 -2.72 13.20
CA TRP A 121 -10.33 -2.01 13.28
C TRP A 121 -11.37 -2.59 12.33
N ARG A 122 -11.03 -2.76 11.05
CA ARG A 122 -11.93 -3.37 10.06
C ARG A 122 -12.36 -4.76 10.49
N ASN A 123 -11.44 -5.59 10.96
CA ASN A 123 -11.72 -6.96 11.39
C ASN A 123 -12.66 -6.97 12.61
N ALA A 124 -12.47 -6.06 13.56
CA ALA A 124 -13.37 -5.91 14.70
C ALA A 124 -14.80 -5.54 14.24
N VAL A 125 -14.94 -4.59 13.30
CA VAL A 125 -16.23 -4.22 12.71
C VAL A 125 -16.87 -5.41 11.99
N MET A 126 -16.10 -6.11 11.15
CA MET A 126 -16.60 -7.26 10.36
C MET A 126 -17.02 -8.44 11.23
N ASN A 127 -16.38 -8.63 12.37
CA ASN A 127 -16.69 -9.68 13.34
C ASN A 127 -17.81 -9.27 14.35
N GLY A 128 -18.32 -8.04 14.27
CA GLY A 128 -19.32 -7.52 15.22
C GLY A 128 -18.76 -7.23 16.61
N ASP A 129 -17.45 -7.16 16.78
CA ASP A 129 -16.80 -6.76 18.03
C ASP A 129 -16.85 -5.23 18.17
N THR A 130 -18.03 -4.77 18.58
CA THR A 130 -18.33 -3.33 18.71
C THR A 130 -17.43 -2.64 19.73
N ALA A 131 -17.09 -3.32 20.83
CA ALA A 131 -16.24 -2.75 21.88
C ALA A 131 -14.84 -2.45 21.37
N THR A 132 -14.21 -3.41 20.71
CA THR A 132 -12.89 -3.25 20.09
C THR A 132 -12.95 -2.23 18.94
N ALA A 133 -13.97 -2.28 18.08
CA ALA A 133 -14.12 -1.33 16.98
C ALA A 133 -14.21 0.12 17.49
N LEU A 134 -15.02 0.39 18.49
CA LEU A 134 -15.16 1.74 19.09
C LEU A 134 -13.86 2.20 19.76
N ARG A 135 -13.18 1.33 20.48
CA ARG A 135 -11.89 1.63 21.11
C ARG A 135 -10.83 1.98 20.06
N LEU A 136 -10.77 1.22 18.97
CA LEU A 136 -9.77 1.42 17.92
C LEU A 136 -10.04 2.64 17.03
N THR A 137 -11.28 3.09 16.90
CA THR A 137 -11.65 4.20 16.00
C THR A 137 -10.80 5.46 16.22
N PRO A 138 -10.69 6.05 17.42
CA PRO A 138 -9.87 7.23 17.62
C PRO A 138 -8.38 6.94 17.44
N VAL A 139 -7.92 5.74 17.80
CA VAL A 139 -6.53 5.32 17.68
C VAL A 139 -6.10 5.28 16.21
N VAL A 140 -6.87 4.62 15.35
CA VAL A 140 -6.53 4.51 13.92
C VAL A 140 -6.70 5.83 13.19
N LEU A 141 -7.66 6.68 13.57
CA LEU A 141 -7.83 8.01 12.97
C LEU A 141 -6.71 8.99 13.34
N SER A 142 -5.99 8.76 14.43
CA SER A 142 -4.82 9.57 14.80
C SER A 142 -3.54 9.21 14.04
N GLN A 143 -3.53 8.09 13.32
CA GLN A 143 -2.36 7.61 12.59
C GLN A 143 -2.11 8.40 11.30
N THR A 144 -0.85 8.63 10.98
CA THR A 144 -0.46 9.35 9.76
C THR A 144 -0.96 8.61 8.51
N GLY A 145 -1.62 9.35 7.61
CA GLY A 145 -2.14 8.80 6.36
C GLY A 145 -3.45 8.00 6.50
N VAL A 146 -4.06 7.97 7.70
CA VAL A 146 -5.38 7.38 7.90
C VAL A 146 -6.43 8.49 7.97
N SER A 147 -7.49 8.34 7.17
CA SER A 147 -8.65 9.22 7.17
C SER A 147 -9.93 8.42 7.33
N SER A 148 -11.02 9.07 7.72
CA SER A 148 -12.35 8.44 7.77
C SER A 148 -12.79 7.87 6.42
N VAL A 149 -12.43 8.55 5.32
CA VAL A 149 -12.70 8.08 3.95
C VAL A 149 -11.94 6.78 3.68
N ARG A 150 -10.65 6.72 4.03
CA ARG A 150 -9.84 5.51 3.87
C ARG A 150 -10.38 4.34 4.69
N LEU A 151 -10.83 4.58 5.92
CA LEU A 151 -11.47 3.55 6.75
C LEU A 151 -12.78 3.05 6.13
N ALA A 152 -13.62 3.97 5.64
CA ALA A 152 -14.87 3.61 4.96
C ALA A 152 -14.61 2.78 3.68
N GLN A 153 -13.62 3.14 2.88
CA GLN A 153 -13.21 2.38 1.69
C GLN A 153 -12.70 0.98 2.07
N LEU A 154 -11.85 0.89 3.10
CA LEU A 154 -11.32 -0.38 3.59
C LEU A 154 -12.45 -1.33 4.04
N LEU A 155 -13.44 -0.80 4.74
CA LEU A 155 -14.60 -1.56 5.19
C LEU A 155 -15.49 -1.95 4.01
N GLY A 156 -15.80 -1.01 3.10
CA GLY A 156 -16.62 -1.25 1.92
C GLY A 156 -16.04 -2.35 1.03
N THR A 157 -14.72 -2.31 0.77
CA THR A 157 -14.04 -3.35 0.00
C THR A 157 -14.16 -4.72 0.68
N ALA A 158 -14.00 -4.79 2.00
CA ALA A 158 -14.12 -6.05 2.75
C ALA A 158 -15.56 -6.61 2.70
N LEU A 159 -16.57 -5.75 2.84
CA LEU A 159 -17.99 -6.13 2.76
C LEU A 159 -18.34 -6.67 1.38
N VAL A 160 -17.92 -5.99 0.31
CA VAL A 160 -18.16 -6.42 -1.08
C VAL A 160 -17.47 -7.76 -1.36
N ALA A 161 -16.21 -7.92 -0.94
CA ALA A 161 -15.47 -9.17 -1.11
C ALA A 161 -16.16 -10.33 -0.37
N THR A 162 -16.59 -10.11 0.87
CA THR A 162 -17.29 -11.12 1.67
C THR A 162 -18.62 -11.50 1.04
N ALA A 163 -19.42 -10.52 0.59
CA ALA A 163 -20.69 -10.76 -0.08
C ALA A 163 -20.50 -11.54 -1.39
N ALA A 164 -19.51 -11.17 -2.21
CA ALA A 164 -19.19 -11.86 -3.46
C ALA A 164 -18.76 -13.31 -3.21
N THR A 165 -17.91 -13.55 -2.21
CA THR A 165 -17.47 -14.90 -1.82
C THR A 165 -18.64 -15.75 -1.35
N ARG A 166 -19.53 -15.20 -0.53
CA ARG A 166 -20.73 -15.88 -0.07
C ARG A 166 -21.67 -16.23 -1.24
N ALA A 167 -21.94 -15.28 -2.12
CA ALA A 167 -22.78 -15.51 -3.30
C ALA A 167 -22.19 -16.57 -4.25
N HIS A 168 -20.84 -16.65 -4.35
CA HIS A 168 -20.19 -17.71 -5.12
C HIS A 168 -20.33 -19.07 -4.46
N TYR A 169 -20.14 -19.14 -3.12
CA TYR A 169 -20.31 -20.36 -2.34
C TYR A 169 -21.76 -20.88 -2.44
N ASP A 170 -22.75 -20.02 -2.20
CA ASP A 170 -24.16 -20.39 -2.25
C ASP A 170 -24.58 -20.93 -3.64
N ARG A 171 -23.98 -20.43 -4.71
CA ARG A 171 -24.19 -20.95 -6.07
C ARG A 171 -23.60 -22.34 -6.29
N LYS A 172 -22.42 -22.61 -5.72
CA LYS A 172 -21.77 -23.94 -5.82
C LYS A 172 -22.45 -25.04 -4.99
N VAL A 173 -23.10 -24.66 -3.89
CA VAL A 173 -23.74 -25.63 -2.99
C VAL A 173 -25.17 -25.96 -3.44
N ARG A 174 -25.81 -25.10 -4.25
CA ARG A 174 -27.20 -25.29 -4.75
C ARG A 174 -27.29 -25.78 -6.19
N GLY A 175 -26.20 -25.97 -6.88
CA GLY A 175 -26.10 -26.55 -8.23
C GLY A 175 -25.43 -27.91 -8.19
#